data_9953875dcb5aee9b532966fe6c8bc48c
#
_entry.id   9953875dcb5aee9b532966fe6c8bc48c
#
_cell.length_a   1.000
_cell.length_b   1.000
_cell.length_c   1.000
_cell.angle_alpha   90.00
_cell.angle_beta   90.00
_cell.angle_gamma   90.00
#
_symmetry.space_group_name_H-M   'P 1'
#
loop_
_entity.id
_entity.type
_entity.pdbx_description
1 polymer ?
#
loop_
_entity_poly.entity_id
_entity_poly.type
_entity_poly.pdbx_seq_one_letter_code
_entity_poly.pdbx_strand_id
1 'polypeptide(L)'
;NDAQNAFDCAIMMNEKLKEWNVNREKNGLQKVRHRIGIHYGPCVVGNMGSEQRVEYAIIGDSVNVASRICDSCKNFDTDFIVSQDLYKRIKSTQSSKVEKNYEIRGRKKPIDLVRIYS
;
A
#
# COMPACT_ATOMS: atom_id res chain seq x y z
N ASN A 1 -7.78 7.49 -13.88
CA ASN A 1 -6.99 8.01 -12.77
C ASN A 1 -6.23 6.87 -12.10
N ASP A 2 -4.90 6.91 -12.20
CA ASP A 2 -4.04 5.83 -11.69
C ASP A 2 -4.15 5.66 -10.17
N ALA A 3 -4.28 6.75 -9.44
CA ALA A 3 -4.43 6.72 -7.99
C ALA A 3 -5.73 6.00 -7.59
N GLN A 4 -6.84 6.35 -8.25
CA GLN A 4 -8.14 5.71 -8.00
C GLN A 4 -8.12 4.25 -8.39
N ASN A 5 -7.51 3.91 -9.52
CA ASN A 5 -7.42 2.52 -9.99
C ASN A 5 -6.62 1.66 -9.00
N ALA A 6 -5.51 2.17 -8.50
CA ALA A 6 -4.70 1.45 -7.52
C ALA A 6 -5.48 1.23 -6.22
N PHE A 7 -6.18 2.25 -5.74
CA PHE A 7 -6.99 2.14 -4.53
C PHE A 7 -8.13 1.14 -4.70
N ASP A 8 -8.86 1.22 -5.80
CA ASP A 8 -9.98 0.31 -6.09
C ASP A 8 -9.50 -1.13 -6.23
N CYS A 9 -8.32 -1.33 -6.83
CA CYS A 9 -7.69 -2.64 -6.92
C CYS A 9 -7.39 -3.21 -5.53
N ALA A 10 -6.85 -2.39 -4.63
CA ALA A 10 -6.56 -2.81 -3.26
C ALA A 10 -7.83 -3.20 -2.49
N ILE A 11 -8.91 -2.44 -2.64
CA ILE A 11 -10.19 -2.77 -2.04
C ILE A 11 -10.69 -4.12 -2.56
N MET A 12 -10.59 -4.35 -3.87
CA MET A 12 -11.00 -5.62 -4.48
C MET A 12 -10.15 -6.78 -3.96
N MET A 13 -8.84 -6.58 -3.82
CA MET A 13 -7.94 -7.60 -3.26
C MET A 13 -8.35 -7.96 -1.82
N ASN A 14 -8.69 -6.97 -1.02
CA ASN A 14 -9.15 -7.21 0.36
C ASN A 14 -10.45 -7.99 0.40
N GLU A 15 -11.41 -7.67 -0.46
CA GLU A 15 -12.68 -8.39 -0.55
C GLU A 15 -12.46 -9.85 -0.96
N LYS A 16 -11.63 -10.08 -1.95
CA LYS A 16 -11.32 -11.44 -2.42
C LYS A 16 -10.57 -12.25 -1.35
N LEU A 17 -9.68 -11.63 -0.61
CA LEU A 17 -8.98 -12.29 0.48
C LEU A 17 -9.94 -12.70 1.59
N LYS A 18 -10.92 -11.85 1.93
CA LYS A 18 -11.95 -12.19 2.92
C LYS A 18 -12.77 -13.41 2.50
N GLU A 19 -13.22 -13.44 1.24
CA GLU A 19 -13.96 -14.57 0.69
C GLU A 19 -13.13 -15.86 0.74
N TRP A 20 -11.87 -15.76 0.34
CA TRP A 20 -10.96 -16.89 0.33
C TRP A 20 -10.69 -17.42 1.74
N ASN A 21 -10.52 -16.54 2.72
CA ASN A 21 -10.30 -16.93 4.11
C ASN A 21 -11.51 -17.61 4.73
N VAL A 22 -12.73 -17.18 4.39
CA VAL A 22 -13.94 -17.88 4.83
C VAL A 22 -13.92 -19.34 4.35
N ASN A 23 -13.55 -19.54 3.10
CA ASN A 23 -13.46 -20.89 2.52
C ASN A 23 -12.33 -21.71 3.16
N ARG A 24 -11.17 -21.08 3.40
CA ARG A 24 -10.05 -21.74 4.08
C ARG A 24 -10.41 -22.21 5.47
N GLU A 25 -11.10 -21.37 6.26
CA GLU A 25 -11.53 -21.75 7.62
C GLU A 25 -12.49 -22.92 7.59
N LYS A 26 -13.41 -22.97 6.63
CA LYS A 26 -14.34 -24.10 6.46
C LYS A 26 -13.61 -25.42 6.22
N ASN A 27 -12.42 -25.34 5.64
CA ASN A 27 -11.60 -26.51 5.34
C ASN A 27 -10.51 -26.76 6.40
N GLY A 28 -10.60 -26.08 7.55
CA GLY A 28 -9.64 -26.27 8.64
C GLY A 28 -8.27 -25.64 8.40
N LEU A 29 -8.15 -24.74 7.42
CA LEU A 29 -6.90 -24.07 7.09
C LEU A 29 -6.83 -22.71 7.78
N GLN A 30 -5.61 -22.23 8.03
CA GLN A 30 -5.39 -20.92 8.63
C GLN A 30 -5.72 -19.81 7.64
N LYS A 31 -6.14 -18.67 8.18
CA LYS A 31 -6.32 -17.46 7.39
C LYS A 31 -4.99 -16.96 6.84
N VAL A 32 -5.03 -16.45 5.62
CA VAL A 32 -3.91 -15.73 5.02
C VAL A 32 -4.11 -14.25 5.24
N ARG A 33 -3.03 -13.55 5.55
CA ARG A 33 -3.04 -12.12 5.79
C ARG A 33 -2.06 -11.44 4.85
N HIS A 34 -2.45 -10.28 4.31
CA HIS A 34 -1.55 -9.42 3.56
C HIS A 34 -1.62 -7.99 4.08
N ARG A 35 -0.65 -7.19 3.71
CA ARG A 35 -0.60 -5.77 4.02
C ARG A 35 -0.44 -4.99 2.73
N ILE A 36 -1.14 -3.87 2.62
CA ILE A 36 -1.08 -3.01 1.44
C ILE A 36 -0.71 -1.61 1.86
N GLY A 37 0.28 -1.04 1.18
CA GLY A 37 0.65 0.35 1.31
C GLY A 37 0.66 0.99 -0.07
N ILE A 38 0.03 2.15 -0.22
CA ILE A 38 0.01 2.87 -1.48
C ILE A 38 0.44 4.32 -1.24
N HIS A 39 1.32 4.79 -2.10
CA HIS A 39 1.78 6.17 -2.09
C HIS A 39 1.73 6.75 -3.51
N TYR A 40 1.48 8.03 -3.61
CA TYR A 40 1.52 8.76 -4.87
C TYR A 40 2.70 9.73 -4.84
N GLY A 41 3.59 9.59 -5.80
CA GLY A 41 4.77 10.44 -5.87
C GLY A 41 5.60 10.15 -7.12
N PRO A 42 6.58 10.99 -7.41
CA PRO A 42 7.44 10.80 -8.58
C PRO A 42 8.35 9.59 -8.44
N CYS A 43 8.60 8.91 -9.54
CA CYS A 43 9.56 7.81 -9.59
C CYS A 43 10.22 7.75 -10.97
N VAL A 44 11.34 7.03 -11.03
CA VAL A 44 12.04 6.79 -12.29
C VAL A 44 11.80 5.34 -12.69
N VAL A 45 11.37 5.13 -13.92
CA VAL A 45 11.12 3.81 -14.48
C VAL A 45 12.07 3.61 -15.67
N GLY A 46 12.77 2.49 -15.68
CA GLY A 46 13.69 2.21 -16.77
C GLY A 46 14.30 0.83 -16.69
N ASN A 47 15.07 0.51 -17.73
CA ASN A 47 15.82 -0.74 -17.78
C ASN A 47 17.14 -0.57 -17.01
N MET A 48 17.41 -1.55 -16.15
CA MET A 48 18.65 -1.58 -15.37
C MET A 48 19.31 -2.94 -15.50
N GLY A 49 20.64 -2.95 -15.46
CA GLY A 49 21.39 -4.18 -15.52
C GLY A 49 22.53 -4.12 -16.54
N SER A 50 23.21 -5.26 -16.71
CA SER A 50 24.31 -5.41 -17.68
C SER A 50 23.76 -5.75 -19.07
N GLU A 51 24.63 -5.76 -20.09
CA GLU A 51 24.26 -6.18 -21.43
C GLU A 51 23.67 -7.61 -21.48
N GLN A 52 24.10 -8.45 -20.55
CA GLN A 52 23.63 -9.84 -20.49
C GLN A 52 22.34 -10.00 -19.70
N ARG A 53 21.99 -9.03 -18.87
CA ARG A 53 20.81 -9.10 -18.02
C ARG A 53 20.21 -7.70 -17.85
N VAL A 54 19.10 -7.46 -18.49
CA VAL A 54 18.37 -6.19 -18.41
C VAL A 54 17.12 -6.41 -17.58
N GLU A 55 16.95 -5.59 -16.54
CA GLU A 55 15.77 -5.63 -15.69
C GLU A 55 15.03 -4.29 -15.76
N TYR A 56 13.72 -4.36 -15.80
CA TYR A 56 12.87 -3.18 -15.71
C TYR A 56 12.70 -2.83 -14.24
N ALA A 57 13.12 -1.63 -13.84
CA ALA A 57 13.11 -1.23 -12.44
C ALA A 57 12.39 0.09 -12.24
N ILE A 58 11.80 0.25 -11.06
CA ILE A 58 11.23 1.51 -10.60
C ILE A 58 12.08 1.99 -9.43
N ILE A 59 12.62 3.20 -9.56
CA ILE A 59 13.56 3.77 -8.59
C ILE A 59 13.08 5.15 -8.16
N GLY A 60 13.24 5.45 -6.89
CA GLY A 60 12.98 6.77 -6.34
C GLY A 60 12.53 6.71 -4.88
N ASP A 61 12.51 7.88 -4.25
CA ASP A 61 12.07 8.02 -2.86
C ASP A 61 10.62 7.53 -2.68
N SER A 62 9.76 7.77 -3.66
CA SER A 62 8.36 7.34 -3.62
C SER A 62 8.19 5.83 -3.44
N VAL A 63 9.09 5.04 -4.04
CA VAL A 63 9.07 3.58 -3.89
C VAL A 63 9.42 3.19 -2.47
N ASN A 64 10.43 3.83 -1.89
CA ASN A 64 10.81 3.58 -0.50
C ASN A 64 9.72 4.00 0.48
N VAL A 65 9.06 5.13 0.21
CA VAL A 65 7.93 5.59 1.03
C VAL A 65 6.80 4.57 0.98
N ALA A 66 6.43 4.07 -0.19
CA ALA A 66 5.38 3.07 -0.32
C ALA A 66 5.70 1.81 0.48
N SER A 67 6.93 1.33 0.40
CA SER A 67 7.39 0.17 1.16
C SER A 67 7.28 0.40 2.67
N ARG A 68 7.69 1.58 3.15
CA ARG A 68 7.61 1.95 4.57
C ARG A 68 6.17 2.11 5.04
N ILE A 69 5.28 2.62 4.20
CA ILE A 69 3.85 2.70 4.51
C ILE A 69 3.28 1.29 4.69
N CYS A 70 3.62 0.39 3.80
CA CYS A 70 3.19 -1.02 3.93
C CYS A 70 3.68 -1.62 5.25
N ASP A 71 4.95 -1.42 5.59
CA ASP A 71 5.51 -1.90 6.85
C ASP A 71 4.84 -1.28 8.08
N SER A 72 4.38 -0.03 7.97
CA SER A 72 3.75 0.66 9.09
C SER A 72 2.44 0.02 9.53
N CYS A 73 1.82 -0.80 8.69
CA CYS A 73 0.60 -1.51 9.06
C CYS A 73 0.76 -2.32 10.35
N LYS A 74 1.95 -2.83 10.62
CA LYS A 74 2.24 -3.58 11.85
C LYS A 74 2.07 -2.76 13.12
N ASN A 75 2.11 -1.45 13.03
CA ASN A 75 1.98 -0.52 14.17
C ASN A 75 0.54 -0.06 14.38
N PHE A 76 -0.38 -0.47 13.53
CA PHE A 76 -1.78 -0.06 13.56
C PHE A 76 -2.71 -1.26 13.44
N ASP A 77 -3.99 -1.01 13.59
CA ASP A 77 -5.05 -2.03 13.60
C ASP A 77 -5.65 -2.30 12.22
N THR A 78 -4.94 -1.95 11.16
CA THR A 78 -5.38 -2.19 9.78
C THR A 78 -4.23 -2.76 8.96
N ASP A 79 -4.58 -3.47 7.91
CA ASP A 79 -3.63 -4.00 6.94
C ASP A 79 -3.60 -3.17 5.64
N PHE A 80 -4.24 -1.99 5.64
CA PHE A 80 -4.28 -1.13 4.47
C PHE A 80 -4.10 0.32 4.87
N ILE A 81 -2.98 0.90 4.44
CA ILE A 81 -2.62 2.29 4.71
C ILE A 81 -2.19 2.96 3.41
N VAL A 82 -2.63 4.18 3.21
CA VAL A 82 -2.22 4.99 2.06
C VAL A 82 -1.65 6.32 2.55
N SER A 83 -0.84 6.97 1.72
CA SER A 83 -0.39 8.33 2.04
C SER A 83 -1.54 9.31 1.86
N GLN A 84 -1.49 10.43 2.58
CA GLN A 84 -2.45 11.52 2.38
C GLN A 84 -2.38 12.06 0.96
N ASP A 85 -1.19 12.07 0.34
CA ASP A 85 -1.02 12.48 -1.05
C ASP A 85 -1.83 11.61 -2.01
N LEU A 86 -1.88 10.31 -1.77
CA LEU A 86 -2.76 9.43 -2.54
C LEU A 86 -4.23 9.71 -2.23
N TYR A 87 -4.56 9.82 -0.94
CA TYR A 87 -5.95 9.93 -0.48
C TYR A 87 -6.64 11.17 -1.03
N LYS A 88 -5.91 12.26 -1.20
CA LYS A 88 -6.42 13.49 -1.80
C LYS A 88 -6.87 13.32 -3.26
N ARG A 89 -6.37 12.32 -3.93
CA ARG A 89 -6.59 12.08 -5.37
C ARG A 89 -7.63 11.02 -5.66
N ILE A 90 -8.27 10.48 -4.61
CA ILE A 90 -9.25 9.42 -4.76
C ILE A 90 -10.56 9.78 -4.08
N LYS A 91 -11.60 9.02 -4.44
CA LYS A 91 -12.88 9.00 -3.74
C LYS A 91 -13.05 7.64 -3.09
N SER A 92 -13.48 7.64 -1.83
CA SER A 92 -13.65 6.41 -1.07
C SER A 92 -14.88 6.48 -0.18
N THR A 93 -15.58 5.34 -0.09
CA THR A 93 -16.69 5.13 0.85
C THR A 93 -16.24 4.33 2.07
N GLN A 94 -14.96 3.94 2.12
CA GLN A 94 -14.42 3.16 3.23
C GLN A 94 -14.20 4.02 4.45
N SER A 95 -14.38 3.44 5.63
CA SER A 95 -14.00 4.10 6.89
C SER A 95 -12.51 4.34 6.91
N SER A 96 -12.10 5.49 7.43
CA SER A 96 -10.69 5.85 7.48
C SER A 96 -10.36 6.68 8.71
N LYS A 97 -9.09 6.68 9.08
CA LYS A 97 -8.52 7.54 10.13
C LYS A 97 -7.19 8.10 9.66
N VAL A 98 -6.98 9.40 9.90
CA VAL A 98 -5.74 10.07 9.52
C VAL A 98 -4.74 9.98 10.67
N GLU A 99 -3.50 9.60 10.34
CA GLU A 99 -2.35 9.66 11.23
C GLU A 99 -1.43 10.76 10.75
N LYS A 100 -1.36 11.86 11.50
CA LYS A 100 -0.53 13.00 11.12
C LYS A 100 0.89 12.83 11.59
N ASN A 101 1.83 13.35 10.80
CA ASN A 101 3.24 13.45 11.16
C ASN A 101 3.86 12.11 11.53
N TYR A 102 3.52 11.06 10.77
CA TYR A 102 4.14 9.76 10.95
C TYR A 102 5.59 9.80 10.46
N GLU A 103 6.51 9.43 11.32
CA GLU A 103 7.93 9.41 10.97
C GLU A 103 8.26 8.18 10.15
N ILE A 104 8.85 8.40 8.98
CA ILE A 104 9.31 7.34 8.11
C ILE A 104 10.82 7.29 8.13
N ARG A 105 11.35 6.13 8.43
CA ARG A 105 12.79 5.88 8.49
C ARG A 105 13.45 6.27 7.18
N GLY A 106 14.50 7.08 7.27
CA GLY A 106 15.24 7.56 6.11
C GLY A 106 14.72 8.85 5.49
N ARG A 107 13.60 9.40 5.99
CA ARG A 107 13.08 10.70 5.57
C ARG A 107 13.24 11.72 6.67
N LYS A 108 13.61 12.95 6.28
CA LYS A 108 13.74 14.08 7.21
C LYS A 108 12.39 14.64 7.63
N LYS A 109 11.40 14.59 6.74
CA LYS A 109 10.06 15.13 7.00
C LYS A 109 9.10 13.99 7.26
N PRO A 110 8.25 14.11 8.30
CA PRO A 110 7.19 13.15 8.52
C PRO A 110 6.14 13.24 7.39
N ILE A 111 5.33 12.21 7.28
CA ILE A 111 4.29 12.11 6.28
C ILE A 111 2.96 11.84 6.97
N ASP A 112 1.87 12.38 6.42
CA ASP A 112 0.53 12.05 6.89
C ASP A 112 0.05 10.78 6.22
N LEU A 113 -0.49 9.88 7.02
CA LEU A 113 -1.01 8.59 6.57
C LEU A 113 -2.52 8.53 6.77
N VAL A 114 -3.18 7.71 5.96
CA VAL A 114 -4.61 7.42 6.12
C VAL A 114 -4.77 5.92 6.29
N ARG A 115 -5.27 5.51 7.44
CA ARG A 115 -5.60 4.11 7.72
C ARG A 115 -6.95 3.81 7.11
N ILE A 116 -7.05 2.77 6.30
CA ILE A 116 -8.27 2.37 5.61
C ILE A 116 -8.83 1.12 6.27
N TYR A 117 -10.12 1.13 6.52
CA TYR A 117 -10.86 0.00 7.10
C TYR A 117 -11.87 -0.52 6.07
N SER A 118 -11.50 -1.58 5.43
CA SER A 118 -12.34 -2.21 4.41
C SER A 118 -12.86 -3.59 4.81
#